data_1ebd18469da30ed8929dfa4d07f02b0a
#
_entry.id   1ebd18469da30ed8929dfa4d07f02b0a
#
_cell.length_a   1.000
_cell.length_b   1.000
_cell.length_c   1.000
_cell.angle_alpha   90.00
_cell.angle_beta   90.00
_cell.angle_gamma   90.00
#
_symmetry.space_group_name_H-M   'P 1'
#
loop_
_entity.id
_entity.type
_entity.pdbx_description
1 polymer ?
#
loop_
_entity_poly.entity_id
_entity_poly.type
_entity_poly.pdbx_seq_one_letter_code
_entity_poly.pdbx_strand_id
1 'polypeptide(L)'
;MGFDIENTYVLRFERMTSKAAAYQPGRTMKEDVADLHEIVNRLAHRPDVEAVSLSQNCIPYNDGANSFSFYLDTVPVRSLKRWITPEYFNVFRYRNIDGSGSESLAEALTPSGMVLSVNIADVYQDAPWHGKELLGRRVPVWRNEPEAEHLSIAALTEPVRYDHFTAPDDYGSRYAAVYLTDEALESLGETVYIEVCLRVREGQNDGFIDRLIVDADRQYQVGNLYLLDITPLSDVRTAYETDSVNELNTQFCIIFFLLLNIFLGIIGTFWFRTQHRRAEIALRMALGSTLGNLRSSDGGRSLVIADICYSCIGCGVEFGICRTGGSYTYAFYGRSFLRLRFWALLF
;
A
#
# COMPACT_ATOMS: atom_id res chain seq x y z
N MET A 1 6.56 -5.49 1.92
CA MET A 1 6.06 -4.74 0.76
C MET A 1 6.44 -5.43 -0.56
N GLY A 2 7.55 -6.15 -0.64
CA GLY A 2 8.07 -6.79 -1.86
C GLY A 2 8.92 -5.87 -2.73
N PHE A 3 9.13 -4.63 -2.32
CA PHE A 3 9.99 -3.62 -2.96
C PHE A 3 10.66 -2.72 -1.91
N ASP A 4 11.65 -1.96 -2.33
CA ASP A 4 12.44 -1.04 -1.50
C ASP A 4 12.37 0.38 -2.06
N ILE A 5 12.12 1.36 -1.19
CA ILE A 5 12.00 2.78 -1.52
C ILE A 5 13.14 3.64 -0.94
N GLU A 6 14.11 3.04 -0.25
CA GLU A 6 15.24 3.79 0.30
C GLU A 6 16.05 4.42 -0.82
N ASN A 7 16.50 5.65 -0.61
CA ASN A 7 17.29 6.42 -1.60
C ASN A 7 16.61 6.54 -2.99
N THR A 8 15.29 6.49 -3.04
CA THR A 8 14.51 6.56 -4.28
C THR A 8 13.78 7.88 -4.39
N TYR A 9 13.81 8.48 -5.57
CA TYR A 9 13.21 9.77 -5.87
C TYR A 9 12.29 9.66 -7.08
N VAL A 10 11.24 10.45 -7.09
CA VAL A 10 10.36 10.68 -8.23
C VAL A 10 10.62 12.08 -8.77
N LEU A 11 10.91 12.17 -10.04
CA LEU A 11 11.08 13.41 -10.76
C LEU A 11 9.87 13.61 -11.67
N ARG A 12 9.28 14.79 -11.62
CA ARG A 12 8.20 15.20 -12.50
C ARG A 12 8.72 16.17 -13.53
N PHE A 13 8.46 15.85 -14.78
CA PHE A 13 8.75 16.71 -15.91
C PHE A 13 7.44 17.25 -16.48
N GLU A 14 7.46 18.51 -16.86
CA GLU A 14 6.31 19.17 -17.45
C GLU A 14 6.69 19.87 -18.76
N ARG A 15 5.70 20.04 -19.62
CA ARG A 15 5.86 20.75 -20.89
C ARG A 15 5.70 22.25 -20.68
N MET A 16 6.63 23.03 -21.21
CA MET A 16 6.55 24.49 -21.16
C MET A 16 5.28 25.00 -21.84
N THR A 17 4.70 26.00 -21.23
CA THR A 17 3.57 26.71 -21.84
C THR A 17 4.06 27.58 -23.02
N SER A 18 3.17 27.84 -23.98
CA SER A 18 3.47 28.69 -25.14
C SER A 18 3.88 30.13 -24.81
N LYS A 19 3.74 30.53 -23.53
CA LYS A 19 4.18 31.85 -23.04
C LYS A 19 5.62 31.88 -22.54
N ALA A 20 6.23 30.72 -22.34
CA ALA A 20 7.61 30.66 -21.88
C ALA A 20 8.59 31.13 -22.98
N ALA A 21 9.61 31.88 -22.58
CA ALA A 21 10.60 32.42 -23.53
C ALA A 21 11.38 31.34 -24.29
N ALA A 22 11.58 30.17 -23.66
CA ALA A 22 12.29 29.04 -24.25
C ALA A 22 11.36 28.06 -25.01
N TYR A 23 10.07 28.35 -25.11
CA TYR A 23 9.12 27.47 -25.78
C TYR A 23 9.39 27.35 -27.28
N GLN A 24 9.45 26.12 -27.77
CA GLN A 24 9.67 25.78 -29.17
C GLN A 24 8.31 25.39 -29.80
N PRO A 25 7.73 26.22 -30.67
CA PRO A 25 6.45 25.92 -31.33
C PRO A 25 6.61 24.80 -32.37
N GLY A 26 5.53 24.04 -32.59
CA GLY A 26 5.46 23.02 -33.63
C GLY A 26 6.10 21.68 -33.32
N ARG A 27 6.59 21.47 -32.10
CA ARG A 27 7.11 20.16 -31.68
C ARG A 27 6.00 19.11 -31.56
N THR A 28 6.32 17.92 -32.00
CA THR A 28 5.46 16.75 -31.98
C THR A 28 5.63 15.98 -30.67
N MET A 29 4.68 15.13 -30.31
CA MET A 29 4.79 14.24 -29.14
C MET A 29 5.98 13.27 -29.29
N LYS A 30 6.28 12.82 -30.48
CA LYS A 30 7.44 11.97 -30.76
C LYS A 30 8.77 12.66 -30.40
N GLU A 31 8.88 13.96 -30.66
CA GLU A 31 10.06 14.74 -30.26
C GLU A 31 10.12 14.92 -28.75
N ASP A 32 8.97 15.10 -28.08
CA ASP A 32 8.94 15.20 -26.62
C ASP A 32 9.32 13.86 -25.95
N VAL A 33 8.91 12.72 -26.53
CA VAL A 33 9.34 11.37 -26.06
C VAL A 33 10.87 11.20 -26.25
N ALA A 34 11.42 11.63 -27.38
CA ALA A 34 12.86 11.59 -27.61
C ALA A 34 13.63 12.47 -26.60
N ASP A 35 13.10 13.67 -26.30
CA ASP A 35 13.67 14.57 -25.29
C ASP A 35 13.62 13.93 -23.89
N LEU A 36 12.53 13.23 -23.57
CA LEU A 36 12.40 12.51 -22.31
C LEU A 36 13.44 11.39 -22.18
N HIS A 37 13.67 10.62 -23.25
CA HIS A 37 14.74 9.60 -23.27
C HIS A 37 16.12 10.21 -23.11
N GLU A 38 16.37 11.38 -23.71
CA GLU A 38 17.63 12.11 -23.54
C GLU A 38 17.82 12.54 -22.06
N ILE A 39 16.78 13.03 -21.42
CA ILE A 39 16.81 13.38 -19.99
C ILE A 39 17.12 12.15 -19.14
N VAL A 40 16.43 11.03 -19.38
CA VAL A 40 16.67 9.77 -18.67
C VAL A 40 18.09 9.28 -18.85
N ASN A 41 18.61 9.36 -20.08
CA ASN A 41 19.98 8.98 -20.38
C ASN A 41 21.01 9.85 -19.62
N ARG A 42 20.80 11.17 -19.56
CA ARG A 42 21.65 12.07 -18.76
C ARG A 42 21.61 11.75 -17.27
N LEU A 43 20.41 11.44 -16.72
CA LEU A 43 20.25 11.02 -15.33
C LEU A 43 20.98 9.71 -15.06
N ALA A 44 20.84 8.72 -15.95
CA ALA A 44 21.49 7.42 -15.81
C ALA A 44 23.03 7.47 -15.84
N HIS A 45 23.60 8.48 -16.52
CA HIS A 45 25.05 8.68 -16.59
C HIS A 45 25.62 9.49 -15.41
N ARG A 46 24.81 9.91 -14.46
CA ARG A 46 25.30 10.59 -13.25
C ARG A 46 26.04 9.61 -12.34
N PRO A 47 27.17 10.03 -11.75
CA PRO A 47 27.96 9.15 -10.88
C PRO A 47 27.24 8.80 -9.56
N ASP A 48 26.31 9.66 -9.10
CA ASP A 48 25.54 9.49 -7.87
C ASP A 48 24.24 8.67 -8.06
N VAL A 49 23.87 8.33 -9.30
CA VAL A 49 22.66 7.58 -9.64
C VAL A 49 23.01 6.10 -9.91
N GLU A 50 22.21 5.20 -9.34
CA GLU A 50 22.35 3.75 -9.51
C GLU A 50 21.49 3.23 -10.66
N ALA A 51 20.23 3.64 -10.72
CA ALA A 51 19.28 3.23 -11.76
C ALA A 51 18.25 4.34 -11.99
N VAL A 52 17.72 4.42 -13.22
CA VAL A 52 16.65 5.36 -13.63
C VAL A 52 15.62 4.59 -14.44
N SER A 53 14.35 4.83 -14.20
CA SER A 53 13.24 4.21 -14.93
C SER A 53 12.19 5.21 -15.34
N LEU A 54 11.48 4.89 -16.42
CA LEU A 54 10.22 5.52 -16.78
C LEU A 54 9.06 4.62 -16.36
N SER A 55 8.02 5.25 -15.87
CA SER A 55 6.75 4.59 -15.59
C SER A 55 5.57 5.51 -15.88
N GLN A 56 4.40 4.91 -16.03
CA GLN A 56 3.16 5.66 -16.25
C GLN A 56 2.18 5.33 -15.15
N ASN A 57 2.03 6.26 -14.21
CA ASN A 57 1.11 6.15 -13.06
C ASN A 57 1.32 4.84 -12.26
N CYS A 58 2.57 4.50 -11.99
CA CYS A 58 2.99 3.21 -11.44
C CYS A 58 3.83 3.30 -10.17
N ILE A 59 4.14 4.51 -9.68
CA ILE A 59 4.88 4.64 -8.43
C ILE A 59 4.10 4.01 -7.27
N PRO A 60 4.78 3.40 -6.31
CA PRO A 60 4.16 3.01 -5.05
C PRO A 60 3.54 4.23 -4.34
N TYR A 61 2.49 4.00 -3.57
CA TYR A 61 1.81 5.05 -2.80
C TYR A 61 1.18 6.16 -3.65
N ASN A 62 0.60 5.77 -4.78
CA ASN A 62 -0.14 6.66 -5.66
C ASN A 62 -1.61 6.21 -5.72
N ASP A 63 -2.56 7.13 -5.62
CA ASP A 63 -4.00 6.84 -5.78
C ASP A 63 -4.37 6.50 -7.24
N GLY A 64 -3.50 6.84 -8.18
CA GLY A 64 -3.65 6.49 -9.57
C GLY A 64 -3.39 5.01 -9.82
N ALA A 65 -4.32 4.35 -10.48
CA ALA A 65 -4.18 2.94 -10.81
C ALA A 65 -4.76 2.64 -12.19
N ASN A 66 -3.93 2.09 -13.07
CA ASN A 66 -4.41 1.52 -14.31
C ASN A 66 -4.92 0.11 -14.05
N SER A 67 -6.17 -0.15 -14.43
CA SER A 67 -6.77 -1.48 -14.32
C SER A 67 -6.40 -2.32 -15.54
N PHE A 68 -6.03 -3.57 -15.30
CA PHE A 68 -5.74 -4.55 -16.33
C PHE A 68 -6.56 -5.81 -16.10
N SER A 69 -7.35 -6.19 -17.09
CA SER A 69 -8.13 -7.42 -17.07
C SER A 69 -7.70 -8.28 -18.25
N PHE A 70 -7.37 -9.53 -17.97
CA PHE A 70 -6.95 -10.50 -18.95
C PHE A 70 -7.51 -11.87 -18.59
N TYR A 71 -7.38 -12.83 -19.49
CA TYR A 71 -7.82 -14.21 -19.25
C TYR A 71 -6.62 -15.13 -19.13
N LEU A 72 -6.57 -15.88 -18.05
CA LEU A 72 -5.72 -17.06 -17.92
C LEU A 72 -6.61 -18.27 -18.15
N ASP A 73 -6.45 -18.91 -19.29
CA ASP A 73 -7.38 -19.92 -19.80
C ASP A 73 -8.83 -19.36 -19.86
N THR A 74 -9.73 -19.85 -19.03
CA THR A 74 -11.13 -19.37 -18.95
C THR A 74 -11.38 -18.45 -17.78
N VAL A 75 -10.40 -18.23 -16.90
CA VAL A 75 -10.55 -17.44 -15.67
C VAL A 75 -10.23 -15.97 -15.95
N PRO A 76 -11.19 -15.05 -15.72
CA PRO A 76 -10.92 -13.64 -15.82
C PRO A 76 -10.06 -13.17 -14.64
N VAL A 77 -8.90 -12.62 -14.92
CA VAL A 77 -7.96 -12.09 -13.93
C VAL A 77 -7.98 -10.57 -14.00
N ARG A 78 -8.08 -9.93 -12.85
CA ARG A 78 -8.01 -8.48 -12.72
C ARG A 78 -6.81 -8.09 -11.84
N SER A 79 -6.01 -7.16 -12.33
CA SER A 79 -4.82 -6.66 -11.65
C SER A 79 -4.61 -5.18 -11.90
N LEU A 80 -3.69 -4.56 -11.18
CA LEU A 80 -3.14 -3.27 -11.56
C LEU A 80 -2.22 -3.46 -12.78
N LYS A 81 -2.36 -2.60 -13.78
CA LYS A 81 -1.43 -2.53 -14.89
C LYS A 81 -0.32 -1.54 -14.55
N ARG A 82 0.91 -1.98 -14.66
CA ARG A 82 2.09 -1.14 -14.52
C ARG A 82 2.82 -1.06 -15.86
N TRP A 83 2.73 0.09 -16.51
CA TRP A 83 3.53 0.41 -17.68
C TRP A 83 4.86 0.96 -17.24
N ILE A 84 5.91 0.19 -17.42
CA ILE A 84 7.23 0.47 -16.87
C ILE A 84 8.33 0.13 -17.85
N THR A 85 9.47 0.79 -17.73
CA THR A 85 10.72 0.31 -18.36
C THR A 85 11.37 -0.77 -17.50
N PRO A 86 12.23 -1.63 -18.07
CA PRO A 86 12.88 -2.74 -17.34
C PRO A 86 13.62 -2.30 -16.07
N GLU A 87 14.26 -1.14 -16.11
CA GLU A 87 15.03 -0.57 -15.00
C GLU A 87 14.19 -0.27 -13.76
N TYR A 88 12.87 -0.22 -13.89
CA TYR A 88 11.95 -0.04 -12.78
C TYR A 88 12.16 -1.10 -11.68
N PHE A 89 12.43 -2.34 -12.06
CA PHE A 89 12.71 -3.39 -11.09
C PHE A 89 13.99 -3.14 -10.32
N ASN A 90 15.01 -2.53 -10.96
CA ASN A 90 16.27 -2.17 -10.31
C ASN A 90 16.10 -0.95 -9.38
N VAL A 91 15.35 0.07 -9.82
CA VAL A 91 15.03 1.24 -8.99
C VAL A 91 14.36 0.83 -7.69
N PHE A 92 13.40 -0.09 -7.73
CA PHE A 92 12.62 -0.52 -6.58
C PHE A 92 13.11 -1.84 -5.97
N ARG A 93 14.20 -2.44 -6.46
CA ARG A 93 14.80 -3.69 -5.96
C ARG A 93 13.80 -4.81 -5.78
N TYR A 94 12.93 -5.04 -6.77
CA TYR A 94 12.02 -6.17 -6.78
C TYR A 94 12.78 -7.49 -6.80
N ARG A 95 12.17 -8.54 -6.25
CA ARG A 95 12.75 -9.88 -6.24
C ARG A 95 11.93 -10.83 -7.09
N ASN A 96 12.62 -11.68 -7.82
CA ASN A 96 12.02 -12.79 -8.56
C ASN A 96 11.66 -13.93 -7.58
N ILE A 97 10.59 -14.67 -7.87
CA ILE A 97 10.15 -15.82 -7.06
C ILE A 97 11.19 -16.95 -6.97
N ASP A 98 12.14 -17.00 -7.90
CA ASP A 98 13.24 -17.99 -7.90
C ASP A 98 14.40 -17.58 -6.98
N GLY A 99 14.33 -16.40 -6.37
CA GLY A 99 15.36 -15.84 -5.51
C GLY A 99 16.45 -15.06 -6.25
N SER A 100 16.35 -14.94 -7.58
CA SER A 100 17.21 -14.05 -8.36
C SER A 100 16.88 -12.58 -8.11
N GLY A 101 17.81 -11.69 -8.44
CA GLY A 101 17.65 -10.27 -8.23
C GLY A 101 16.73 -9.59 -9.24
N SER A 102 16.61 -8.28 -9.10
CA SER A 102 15.82 -7.41 -9.97
C SER A 102 16.25 -7.42 -11.44
N GLU A 103 17.53 -7.68 -11.71
CA GLU A 103 18.09 -7.75 -13.06
C GLU A 103 17.40 -8.83 -13.91
N SER A 104 17.11 -10.00 -13.33
CA SER A 104 16.40 -11.08 -14.03
C SER A 104 14.97 -10.71 -14.42
N LEU A 105 14.30 -9.88 -13.60
CA LEU A 105 12.97 -9.34 -13.90
C LEU A 105 13.05 -8.28 -15.01
N ALA A 106 14.08 -7.45 -14.97
CA ALA A 106 14.32 -6.44 -15.99
C ALA A 106 14.56 -7.08 -17.38
N GLU A 107 15.37 -8.13 -17.44
CA GLU A 107 15.62 -8.90 -18.67
C GLU A 107 14.36 -9.61 -19.20
N ALA A 108 13.48 -10.07 -18.29
CA ALA A 108 12.24 -10.75 -18.65
C ALA A 108 11.17 -9.80 -19.21
N LEU A 109 11.20 -8.52 -18.83
CA LEU A 109 10.24 -7.52 -19.29
C LEU A 109 10.62 -7.05 -20.71
N THR A 110 9.87 -7.50 -21.69
CA THR A 110 10.06 -7.16 -23.11
C THR A 110 8.73 -6.71 -23.72
N PRO A 111 8.70 -6.16 -24.93
CA PRO A 111 7.43 -5.81 -25.59
C PRO A 111 6.45 -6.98 -25.75
N SER A 112 6.94 -8.23 -25.79
CA SER A 112 6.13 -9.45 -25.85
C SER A 112 6.07 -10.24 -24.54
N GLY A 113 6.83 -9.81 -23.51
CA GLY A 113 6.93 -10.45 -22.20
C GLY A 113 6.39 -9.56 -21.10
N MET A 114 5.58 -10.12 -20.21
CA MET A 114 5.07 -9.41 -19.02
C MET A 114 5.57 -10.08 -17.75
N VAL A 115 5.62 -9.31 -16.68
CA VAL A 115 5.97 -9.79 -15.34
C VAL A 115 4.76 -9.66 -14.44
N LEU A 116 4.40 -10.72 -13.72
CA LEU A 116 3.29 -10.74 -12.78
C LEU A 116 3.77 -10.84 -11.34
N SER A 117 2.98 -10.32 -10.42
CA SER A 117 3.15 -10.63 -8.99
C SER A 117 2.54 -12.00 -8.69
N VAL A 118 3.28 -12.88 -7.98
CA VAL A 118 2.85 -14.27 -7.72
C VAL A 118 1.56 -14.37 -6.92
N ASN A 119 1.28 -13.40 -6.07
CA ASN A 119 0.05 -13.34 -5.26
C ASN A 119 -1.25 -13.16 -6.09
N ILE A 120 -1.14 -12.95 -7.41
CA ILE A 120 -2.29 -13.12 -8.31
C ILE A 120 -2.89 -14.53 -8.18
N ALA A 121 -2.07 -15.57 -8.03
CA ALA A 121 -2.54 -16.94 -7.89
C ALA A 121 -3.32 -17.18 -6.58
N ASP A 122 -2.99 -16.49 -5.52
CA ASP A 122 -3.59 -16.69 -4.19
C ASP A 122 -5.07 -16.26 -4.13
N VAL A 123 -5.47 -15.33 -5.00
CA VAL A 123 -6.85 -14.83 -5.06
C VAL A 123 -7.79 -15.76 -5.83
N TYR A 124 -7.24 -16.52 -6.76
CA TYR A 124 -8.00 -17.43 -7.64
C TYR A 124 -7.79 -18.87 -7.22
N GLN A 125 -8.13 -19.21 -5.97
CA GLN A 125 -7.89 -20.52 -5.36
C GLN A 125 -8.52 -21.70 -6.12
N ASP A 126 -9.64 -21.45 -6.79
CA ASP A 126 -10.32 -22.45 -7.62
C ASP A 126 -9.79 -22.55 -9.06
N ALA A 127 -8.77 -21.76 -9.40
CA ALA A 127 -8.18 -21.80 -10.74
C ALA A 127 -7.32 -23.05 -10.92
N PRO A 128 -7.22 -23.57 -12.16
CA PRO A 128 -6.43 -24.78 -12.46
C PRO A 128 -4.92 -24.55 -12.46
N TRP A 129 -4.44 -23.36 -12.10
CA TRP A 129 -3.03 -22.95 -12.12
C TRP A 129 -2.64 -22.27 -10.81
N HIS A 130 -1.43 -22.57 -10.33
CA HIS A 130 -0.90 -22.01 -9.07
C HIS A 130 0.59 -21.67 -9.21
N GLY A 131 1.00 -20.57 -8.56
CA GLY A 131 2.40 -20.21 -8.42
C GLY A 131 3.17 -20.21 -9.74
N LYS A 132 4.23 -21.02 -9.81
CA LYS A 132 5.14 -21.10 -10.97
C LYS A 132 4.51 -21.63 -12.25
N GLU A 133 3.34 -22.26 -12.20
CA GLU A 133 2.62 -22.77 -13.39
C GLU A 133 2.12 -21.63 -14.31
N LEU A 134 2.14 -20.39 -13.82
CA LEU A 134 1.85 -19.20 -14.60
C LEU A 134 2.93 -18.90 -15.65
N LEU A 135 4.18 -19.31 -15.42
CA LEU A 135 5.30 -19.02 -16.31
C LEU A 135 5.10 -19.60 -17.70
N GLY A 136 5.41 -18.80 -18.72
CA GLY A 136 5.31 -19.18 -20.14
C GLY A 136 3.90 -19.17 -20.73
N ARG A 137 2.88 -18.92 -19.93
CA ARG A 137 1.50 -18.83 -20.45
C ARG A 137 1.33 -17.57 -21.28
N ARG A 138 0.56 -17.68 -22.35
CA ARG A 138 0.20 -16.57 -23.22
C ARG A 138 -1.11 -15.95 -22.77
N VAL A 139 -1.13 -14.64 -22.70
CA VAL A 139 -2.24 -13.84 -22.22
C VAL A 139 -2.68 -12.90 -23.32
N PRO A 140 -3.95 -12.94 -23.77
CA PRO A 140 -4.47 -11.97 -24.71
C PRO A 140 -4.57 -10.59 -24.03
N VAL A 141 -4.04 -9.57 -24.69
CA VAL A 141 -4.07 -8.18 -24.19
C VAL A 141 -5.49 -7.60 -24.23
N TRP A 142 -6.31 -8.04 -25.17
CA TRP A 142 -7.68 -7.60 -25.36
C TRP A 142 -8.67 -8.76 -25.34
N ARG A 143 -9.84 -8.50 -24.79
CA ARG A 143 -10.91 -9.47 -24.68
C ARG A 143 -11.54 -9.70 -26.06
N ASN A 144 -11.62 -10.97 -26.49
CA ASN A 144 -12.38 -11.44 -27.65
C ASN A 144 -11.87 -11.09 -29.06
N GLU A 145 -10.64 -10.63 -29.23
CA GLU A 145 -10.06 -10.49 -30.55
C GLU A 145 -9.10 -11.64 -30.84
N PRO A 146 -9.40 -12.52 -31.82
CA PRO A 146 -8.54 -13.68 -32.15
C PRO A 146 -7.15 -13.28 -32.65
N GLU A 147 -6.99 -12.06 -33.15
CA GLU A 147 -5.74 -11.47 -33.62
C GLU A 147 -5.09 -10.55 -32.55
N ALA A 148 -5.64 -10.53 -31.32
CA ALA A 148 -5.12 -9.68 -30.26
C ALA A 148 -3.66 -10.03 -29.98
N GLU A 149 -2.86 -9.02 -29.75
CA GLU A 149 -1.49 -9.13 -29.28
C GLU A 149 -1.45 -9.97 -28.00
N HIS A 150 -0.61 -11.01 -27.98
CA HIS A 150 -0.48 -11.91 -26.85
C HIS A 150 0.83 -11.60 -26.13
N LEU A 151 0.74 -11.30 -24.84
CA LEU A 151 1.89 -11.24 -23.97
C LEU A 151 2.15 -12.61 -23.33
N SER A 152 3.41 -12.97 -23.19
CA SER A 152 3.81 -14.17 -22.43
C SER A 152 4.20 -13.78 -21.01
N ILE A 153 3.80 -14.57 -20.01
CA ILE A 153 4.25 -14.38 -18.64
C ILE A 153 5.70 -14.85 -18.55
N ALA A 154 6.64 -13.90 -18.61
CA ALA A 154 8.06 -14.20 -18.69
C ALA A 154 8.72 -14.40 -17.32
N ALA A 155 8.23 -13.71 -16.29
CA ALA A 155 8.72 -13.87 -14.92
C ALA A 155 7.64 -13.57 -13.89
N LEU A 156 7.89 -13.99 -12.64
CA LEU A 156 7.02 -13.73 -11.50
C LEU A 156 7.83 -13.04 -10.40
N THR A 157 7.28 -11.98 -9.82
CA THR A 157 7.88 -11.39 -8.61
C THR A 157 7.39 -12.08 -7.35
N GLU A 158 8.14 -11.94 -6.26
CA GLU A 158 7.63 -12.22 -4.92
C GLU A 158 6.32 -11.45 -4.66
N PRO A 159 5.51 -11.85 -3.65
CA PRO A 159 4.28 -11.13 -3.31
C PRO A 159 4.55 -9.65 -3.07
N VAL A 160 3.75 -8.80 -3.70
CA VAL A 160 3.87 -7.35 -3.59
C VAL A 160 2.60 -6.79 -2.98
N ARG A 161 2.75 -5.81 -2.10
CA ARG A 161 1.63 -5.00 -1.58
C ARG A 161 1.76 -3.58 -2.08
N TYR A 162 0.64 -2.97 -2.38
CA TYR A 162 0.60 -1.58 -2.81
C TYR A 162 0.98 -0.63 -1.66
N ASP A 163 0.43 -0.87 -0.47
CA ASP A 163 0.70 -0.15 0.76
C ASP A 163 0.56 -1.08 2.00
N HIS A 164 0.74 -0.52 3.20
CA HIS A 164 0.63 -1.28 4.45
C HIS A 164 -0.82 -1.60 4.85
N PHE A 165 -1.80 -0.87 4.34
CA PHE A 165 -3.20 -0.94 4.72
C PHE A 165 -4.03 -1.78 3.75
N THR A 166 -3.54 -1.97 2.52
CA THR A 166 -4.21 -2.79 1.50
C THR A 166 -4.21 -4.26 1.91
N ALA A 167 -5.40 -4.88 1.91
CA ALA A 167 -5.54 -6.30 2.21
C ALA A 167 -4.83 -7.17 1.15
N PRO A 168 -4.29 -8.35 1.52
CA PRO A 168 -3.58 -9.21 0.57
C PRO A 168 -4.42 -9.71 -0.60
N ASP A 169 -5.72 -9.80 -0.41
CA ASP A 169 -6.73 -10.22 -1.41
C ASP A 169 -7.32 -9.05 -2.21
N ASP A 170 -6.95 -7.83 -1.88
CA ASP A 170 -7.39 -6.65 -2.60
C ASP A 170 -6.77 -6.59 -4.00
N TYR A 171 -7.50 -5.93 -4.89
CA TYR A 171 -7.05 -5.63 -6.25
C TYR A 171 -5.70 -4.86 -6.27
N GLY A 172 -5.47 -3.94 -5.34
CA GLY A 172 -4.24 -3.17 -5.20
C GLY A 172 -3.01 -3.99 -4.77
N SER A 173 -3.19 -5.25 -4.33
CA SER A 173 -2.09 -6.12 -3.91
C SER A 173 -1.49 -6.95 -5.03
N ARG A 174 -1.93 -6.80 -6.27
CA ARG A 174 -1.48 -7.59 -7.42
C ARG A 174 -1.32 -6.73 -8.64
N TYR A 175 -0.27 -6.98 -9.39
CA TYR A 175 0.02 -6.21 -10.59
C TYR A 175 0.53 -7.08 -11.75
N ALA A 176 0.33 -6.54 -12.94
CA ALA A 176 0.93 -6.98 -14.17
C ALA A 176 1.81 -5.87 -14.73
N ALA A 177 3.11 -6.08 -14.77
CA ALA A 177 4.05 -5.19 -15.39
C ALA A 177 4.12 -5.46 -16.89
N VAL A 178 3.91 -4.43 -17.69
CA VAL A 178 3.94 -4.44 -19.14
C VAL A 178 4.97 -3.42 -19.60
N TYR A 179 5.70 -3.76 -20.66
CA TYR A 179 6.73 -2.88 -21.23
C TYR A 179 6.11 -1.55 -21.70
N LEU A 180 6.72 -0.46 -21.30
CA LEU A 180 6.34 0.89 -21.73
C LEU A 180 7.01 1.19 -23.08
N THR A 181 6.25 1.09 -24.17
CA THR A 181 6.77 1.38 -25.53
C THR A 181 6.68 2.88 -25.86
N ASP A 182 7.46 3.33 -26.82
CA ASP A 182 7.43 4.71 -27.30
C ASP A 182 6.06 5.06 -27.90
N GLU A 183 5.42 4.12 -28.58
CA GLU A 183 4.07 4.31 -29.11
C GLU A 183 3.03 4.52 -27.99
N ALA A 184 3.22 3.81 -26.85
CA ALA A 184 2.36 4.03 -25.68
C ALA A 184 2.60 5.41 -25.09
N LEU A 185 3.86 5.86 -24.96
CA LEU A 185 4.21 7.21 -24.51
C LEU A 185 3.64 8.29 -25.43
N GLU A 186 3.77 8.12 -26.76
CA GLU A 186 3.21 9.04 -27.74
C GLU A 186 1.67 9.12 -27.66
N SER A 187 1.00 7.99 -27.44
CA SER A 187 -0.47 7.90 -27.38
C SER A 187 -1.07 8.55 -26.14
N LEU A 188 -0.32 8.66 -25.05
CA LEU A 188 -0.78 9.31 -23.82
C LEU A 188 -1.04 10.82 -24.00
N GLY A 189 -0.44 11.44 -25.02
CA GLY A 189 -0.71 12.84 -25.40
C GLY A 189 -0.25 13.90 -24.41
N GLU A 190 0.07 13.50 -23.18
CA GLU A 190 0.50 14.39 -22.10
C GLU A 190 1.59 13.70 -21.26
N THR A 191 2.61 14.46 -20.90
CA THR A 191 3.70 13.98 -20.04
C THR A 191 3.33 13.97 -18.55
N VAL A 192 2.17 14.48 -18.18
CA VAL A 192 1.72 14.71 -16.80
C VAL A 192 1.67 13.42 -15.96
N TYR A 193 1.46 12.28 -16.60
CA TYR A 193 1.38 10.98 -15.90
C TYR A 193 2.64 10.12 -16.05
N ILE A 194 3.68 10.67 -16.69
CA ILE A 194 4.96 9.96 -16.85
C ILE A 194 5.83 10.31 -15.66
N GLU A 195 6.27 9.27 -14.99
CA GLU A 195 7.10 9.35 -13.79
C GLU A 195 8.52 8.91 -14.13
N VAL A 196 9.48 9.76 -13.84
CA VAL A 196 10.89 9.40 -13.89
C VAL A 196 11.30 9.03 -12.47
N CYS A 197 11.52 7.74 -12.23
CA CYS A 197 11.96 7.25 -10.92
C CYS A 197 13.45 6.94 -10.98
N LEU A 198 14.19 7.36 -9.97
CA LEU A 198 15.59 7.04 -9.86
C LEU A 198 15.99 6.57 -8.46
N ARG A 199 17.04 5.76 -8.41
CA ARG A 199 17.70 5.35 -7.17
C ARG A 199 19.09 5.98 -7.10
N VAL A 200 19.39 6.57 -5.97
CA VAL A 200 20.68 7.14 -5.63
C VAL A 200 21.57 6.07 -5.00
N ARG A 201 22.85 6.06 -5.35
CA ARG A 201 23.86 5.14 -4.78
C ARG A 201 23.98 5.34 -3.28
N GLU A 202 24.25 4.27 -2.57
CA GLU A 202 24.47 4.31 -1.11
C GLU A 202 25.58 5.32 -0.77
N GLY A 203 25.35 6.14 0.25
CA GLY A 203 26.27 7.18 0.69
C GLY A 203 26.30 8.46 -0.16
N GLN A 204 25.52 8.54 -1.25
CA GLN A 204 25.42 9.75 -2.09
C GLN A 204 24.09 10.50 -1.93
N ASN A 205 23.26 10.06 -0.98
CA ASN A 205 21.92 10.61 -0.78
C ASN A 205 21.93 12.03 -0.18
N ASP A 206 22.92 12.33 0.67
CA ASP A 206 23.01 13.64 1.34
C ASP A 206 23.23 14.78 0.33
N GLY A 207 22.31 15.75 0.35
CA GLY A 207 22.32 16.89 -0.55
C GLY A 207 22.08 16.55 -2.02
N PHE A 208 21.55 15.36 -2.33
CA PHE A 208 21.29 14.95 -3.72
C PHE A 208 20.33 15.89 -4.43
N ILE A 209 19.24 16.28 -3.77
CA ILE A 209 18.25 17.22 -4.33
C ILE A 209 18.91 18.54 -4.71
N ASP A 210 19.72 19.11 -3.81
CA ASP A 210 20.40 20.39 -4.05
C ASP A 210 21.34 20.31 -5.26
N ARG A 211 22.11 19.20 -5.38
CA ARG A 211 22.99 18.97 -6.54
C ARG A 211 22.20 18.83 -7.84
N LEU A 212 21.03 18.16 -7.79
CA LEU A 212 20.21 17.98 -8.98
C LEU A 212 19.55 19.29 -9.42
N ILE A 213 19.07 20.11 -8.46
CA ILE A 213 18.47 21.42 -8.74
C ILE A 213 19.47 22.38 -9.38
N VAL A 214 20.73 22.38 -8.93
CA VAL A 214 21.79 23.22 -9.53
C VAL A 214 21.99 22.88 -11.02
N ASP A 215 21.83 21.62 -11.38
CA ASP A 215 21.96 21.15 -12.76
C ASP A 215 20.66 21.25 -13.58
N ALA A 216 19.51 21.52 -12.94
CA ALA A 216 18.17 21.36 -13.53
C ALA A 216 18.00 22.17 -14.84
N ASP A 217 18.24 23.48 -14.81
CA ASP A 217 18.06 24.35 -15.97
C ASP A 217 19.04 24.06 -17.09
N ARG A 218 20.24 23.58 -16.73
CA ARG A 218 21.31 23.35 -17.70
C ARG A 218 21.26 21.99 -18.36
N GLN A 219 20.90 20.95 -17.62
CA GLN A 219 21.01 19.56 -18.07
C GLN A 219 19.65 18.89 -18.30
N TYR A 220 18.59 19.30 -17.59
CA TYR A 220 17.30 18.63 -17.59
C TYR A 220 16.17 19.47 -18.20
N GLN A 221 16.52 20.60 -18.81
CA GLN A 221 15.65 21.31 -19.74
C GLN A 221 16.02 20.88 -21.15
N VAL A 222 15.18 20.07 -21.79
CA VAL A 222 15.41 19.56 -23.16
C VAL A 222 14.14 19.79 -23.98
N GLY A 223 14.27 20.42 -25.13
CA GLY A 223 13.12 20.80 -25.95
C GLY A 223 12.13 21.68 -25.18
N ASN A 224 10.88 21.21 -25.08
CA ASN A 224 9.85 21.86 -24.29
C ASN A 224 9.67 21.25 -22.88
N LEU A 225 10.46 20.24 -22.51
CA LEU A 225 10.40 19.62 -21.21
C LEU A 225 11.32 20.31 -20.20
N TYR A 226 10.86 20.45 -18.99
CA TYR A 226 11.66 20.94 -17.87
C TYR A 226 11.32 20.17 -16.58
N LEU A 227 12.28 20.12 -15.68
CA LEU A 227 12.11 19.49 -14.38
C LEU A 227 11.23 20.39 -13.50
N LEU A 228 10.04 19.89 -13.12
CA LEU A 228 9.09 20.62 -12.29
C LEU A 228 9.34 20.37 -10.79
N ASP A 229 9.52 19.11 -10.41
CA ASP A 229 9.58 18.70 -9.01
C ASP A 229 10.48 17.47 -8.82
N ILE A 230 11.07 17.39 -7.63
CA ILE A 230 11.87 16.25 -7.17
C ILE A 230 11.38 15.88 -5.77
N THR A 231 10.76 14.74 -5.64
CA THR A 231 10.18 14.29 -4.38
C THR A 231 10.82 12.96 -3.93
N PRO A 232 11.37 12.87 -2.70
CA PRO A 232 11.75 11.59 -2.11
C PRO A 232 10.54 10.67 -2.00
N LEU A 233 10.68 9.41 -2.35
CA LEU A 233 9.54 8.47 -2.28
C LEU A 233 9.09 8.20 -0.84
N SER A 234 9.96 8.40 0.14
CA SER A 234 9.60 8.41 1.57
C SER A 234 8.54 9.46 1.91
N ASP A 235 8.61 10.62 1.27
CA ASP A 235 7.68 11.74 1.51
C ASP A 235 6.35 11.46 0.81
N VAL A 236 6.40 10.91 -0.41
CA VAL A 236 5.20 10.43 -1.12
C VAL A 236 4.46 9.40 -0.27
N ARG A 237 5.18 8.43 0.29
CA ARG A 237 4.62 7.44 1.21
C ARG A 237 3.99 8.09 2.44
N THR A 238 4.71 9.01 3.08
CA THR A 238 4.22 9.68 4.29
C THR A 238 2.94 10.45 4.00
N ALA A 239 2.89 11.18 2.88
CA ALA A 239 1.69 11.89 2.47
C ALA A 239 0.52 10.94 2.20
N TYR A 240 0.76 9.85 1.47
CA TYR A 240 -0.24 8.84 1.13
C TYR A 240 -0.83 8.13 2.35
N GLU A 241 0.03 7.71 3.29
CA GLU A 241 -0.37 6.96 4.48
C GLU A 241 -0.97 7.85 5.58
N THR A 242 -0.82 9.18 5.50
CA THR A 242 -1.24 10.13 6.55
C THR A 242 -2.72 10.00 6.91
N ASP A 243 -3.60 9.88 5.92
CA ASP A 243 -5.05 9.78 6.18
C ASP A 243 -5.40 8.47 6.90
N SER A 244 -4.82 7.36 6.47
CA SER A 244 -5.01 6.06 7.12
C SER A 244 -4.47 6.03 8.54
N VAL A 245 -3.31 6.64 8.78
CA VAL A 245 -2.72 6.76 10.11
C VAL A 245 -3.59 7.65 11.01
N ASN A 246 -4.11 8.76 10.50
CA ASN A 246 -5.00 9.65 11.25
C ASN A 246 -6.32 8.97 11.60
N GLU A 247 -6.87 8.16 10.68
CA GLU A 247 -8.06 7.37 10.94
C GLU A 247 -7.83 6.36 12.07
N LEU A 248 -6.72 5.60 12.01
CA LEU A 248 -6.33 4.67 13.08
C LEU A 248 -6.15 5.38 14.42
N ASN A 249 -5.47 6.52 14.45
CA ASN A 249 -5.27 7.31 15.66
C ASN A 249 -6.62 7.75 16.26
N THR A 250 -7.55 8.19 15.41
CA THR A 250 -8.91 8.57 15.84
C THR A 250 -9.64 7.37 16.44
N GLN A 251 -9.57 6.19 15.80
CA GLN A 251 -10.16 4.96 16.32
C GLN A 251 -9.55 4.58 17.67
N PHE A 252 -8.23 4.65 17.82
CA PHE A 252 -7.56 4.39 19.10
C PHE A 252 -8.01 5.37 20.19
N CYS A 253 -8.16 6.66 19.89
CA CYS A 253 -8.67 7.65 20.83
C CYS A 253 -10.10 7.30 21.31
N ILE A 254 -10.98 6.89 20.39
CA ILE A 254 -12.35 6.50 20.74
C ILE A 254 -12.36 5.24 21.62
N ILE A 255 -11.58 4.21 21.25
CA ILE A 255 -11.46 2.98 22.03
C ILE A 255 -10.92 3.27 23.43
N PHE A 256 -9.88 4.09 23.54
CA PHE A 256 -9.31 4.48 24.81
C PHE A 256 -10.32 5.21 25.68
N PHE A 257 -11.08 6.16 25.09
CA PHE A 257 -12.14 6.87 25.81
C PHE A 257 -13.23 5.92 26.32
N LEU A 258 -13.66 4.95 25.50
CA LEU A 258 -14.65 3.95 25.92
C LEU A 258 -14.11 3.08 27.05
N LEU A 259 -12.88 2.60 26.96
CA LEU A 259 -12.23 1.82 28.01
C LEU A 259 -12.11 2.62 29.32
N LEU A 260 -11.76 3.90 29.24
CA LEU A 260 -11.70 4.78 30.39
C LEU A 260 -13.08 4.91 31.06
N ASN A 261 -14.14 5.10 30.28
CA ASN A 261 -15.51 5.18 30.81
C ASN A 261 -15.94 3.88 31.48
N ILE A 262 -15.66 2.72 30.88
CA ILE A 262 -15.94 1.43 31.49
C ILE A 262 -15.19 1.28 32.82
N PHE A 263 -13.92 1.64 32.85
CA PHE A 263 -13.09 1.57 34.06
C PHE A 263 -13.63 2.47 35.18
N LEU A 264 -14.00 3.72 34.85
CA LEU A 264 -14.61 4.63 35.81
C LEU A 264 -15.97 4.11 36.31
N GLY A 265 -16.78 3.51 35.43
CA GLY A 265 -18.04 2.87 35.80
C GLY A 265 -17.85 1.71 36.80
N ILE A 266 -16.83 0.87 36.55
CA ILE A 266 -16.46 -0.22 37.46
C ILE A 266 -16.02 0.34 38.83
N ILE A 267 -15.13 1.32 38.85
CA ILE A 267 -14.68 1.97 40.09
C ILE A 267 -15.87 2.58 40.83
N GLY A 268 -16.75 3.30 40.14
CA GLY A 268 -17.94 3.92 40.74
C GLY A 268 -18.87 2.91 41.36
N THR A 269 -19.14 1.79 40.68
CA THR A 269 -20.00 0.71 41.23
C THR A 269 -19.33 0.02 42.43
N PHE A 270 -18.02 -0.20 42.42
CA PHE A 270 -17.28 -0.73 43.54
C PHE A 270 -17.34 0.22 44.76
N TRP A 271 -17.07 1.50 44.53
CA TRP A 271 -17.12 2.53 45.55
C TRP A 271 -18.51 2.59 46.19
N PHE A 272 -19.56 2.65 45.36
CA PHE A 272 -20.94 2.72 45.87
C PHE A 272 -21.29 1.47 46.69
N ARG A 273 -20.98 0.25 46.23
CA ARG A 273 -21.21 -0.99 46.98
C ARG A 273 -20.43 -1.02 48.30
N THR A 274 -19.20 -0.54 48.31
CA THR A 274 -18.41 -0.49 49.55
C THR A 274 -19.00 0.47 50.57
N GLN A 275 -19.49 1.63 50.12
CA GLN A 275 -20.15 2.59 51.02
C GLN A 275 -21.44 2.00 51.65
N HIS A 276 -22.30 1.36 50.85
CA HIS A 276 -23.51 0.74 51.36
C HIS A 276 -23.24 -0.39 52.37
N ARG A 277 -22.15 -1.14 52.20
CA ARG A 277 -21.82 -2.26 53.11
C ARG A 277 -21.05 -1.83 54.35
N ARG A 278 -20.61 -0.59 54.49
CA ARG A 278 -19.87 -0.12 55.68
C ARG A 278 -20.65 -0.37 56.98
N ALA A 279 -21.94 -0.12 56.98
CA ALA A 279 -22.80 -0.34 58.17
C ALA A 279 -22.91 -1.85 58.51
N GLU A 280 -23.04 -2.71 57.53
CA GLU A 280 -23.14 -4.15 57.70
C GLU A 280 -21.82 -4.76 58.21
N ILE A 281 -20.70 -4.28 57.65
CA ILE A 281 -19.34 -4.71 58.08
C ILE A 281 -19.06 -4.24 59.48
N ALA A 282 -19.42 -3.01 59.85
CA ALA A 282 -19.28 -2.49 61.20
C ALA A 282 -20.12 -3.30 62.20
N LEU A 283 -21.34 -3.67 61.85
CA LEU A 283 -22.18 -4.54 62.68
C LEU A 283 -21.58 -5.93 62.88
N ARG A 284 -21.07 -6.54 61.83
CA ARG A 284 -20.42 -7.87 61.93
C ARG A 284 -19.13 -7.84 62.77
N MET A 285 -18.37 -6.77 62.67
CA MET A 285 -17.18 -6.56 63.52
C MET A 285 -17.58 -6.39 64.98
N ALA A 286 -18.64 -5.66 65.30
CA ALA A 286 -19.16 -5.48 66.65
C ALA A 286 -19.67 -6.82 67.26
N LEU A 287 -20.14 -7.76 66.42
CA LEU A 287 -20.54 -9.10 66.80
C LEU A 287 -19.41 -10.12 66.86
N GLY A 288 -18.12 -9.71 66.74
CA GLY A 288 -16.97 -10.55 66.94
C GLY A 288 -16.39 -11.22 65.67
N SER A 289 -16.79 -10.80 64.49
CA SER A 289 -16.28 -11.36 63.22
C SER A 289 -14.85 -10.86 62.99
N THR A 290 -13.91 -11.77 62.65
CA THR A 290 -12.51 -11.42 62.37
C THR A 290 -12.36 -10.84 60.94
N LEU A 291 -11.39 -9.95 60.72
CA LEU A 291 -11.06 -9.37 59.42
C LEU A 291 -10.77 -10.42 58.31
N GLY A 292 -10.26 -11.61 58.69
CA GLY A 292 -9.97 -12.71 57.78
C GLY A 292 -11.26 -13.33 57.21
N ASN A 293 -12.31 -13.52 58.04
CA ASN A 293 -13.60 -14.09 57.61
C ASN A 293 -14.39 -13.10 56.71
N LEU A 294 -14.22 -11.80 56.92
CA LEU A 294 -14.82 -10.76 56.07
C LEU A 294 -14.15 -10.71 54.68
N ARG A 295 -12.85 -10.85 54.63
CA ARG A 295 -12.07 -10.88 53.37
C ARG A 295 -12.41 -12.10 52.50
N SER A 296 -12.57 -13.26 53.10
CA SER A 296 -12.94 -14.50 52.40
C SER A 296 -14.32 -14.45 51.76
N SER A 297 -15.28 -13.82 52.42
CA SER A 297 -16.66 -13.71 51.88
C SER A 297 -16.81 -12.70 50.72
N ASP A 298 -15.92 -11.71 50.62
CA ASP A 298 -15.93 -10.71 49.56
C ASP A 298 -14.95 -11.05 48.42
N GLY A 299 -13.88 -11.82 48.68
CA GLY A 299 -12.88 -12.22 47.70
C GLY A 299 -13.41 -13.09 46.56
N GLY A 300 -14.38 -13.98 46.87
CA GLY A 300 -14.98 -14.85 45.84
C GLY A 300 -15.82 -14.11 44.81
N ARG A 301 -16.36 -12.94 45.15
CA ARG A 301 -17.18 -12.12 44.21
C ARG A 301 -16.36 -11.17 43.37
N SER A 302 -15.17 -10.76 43.86
CA SER A 302 -14.24 -9.94 43.07
C SER A 302 -13.58 -10.73 41.94
N LEU A 303 -13.38 -12.04 42.12
CA LEU A 303 -12.84 -12.94 41.09
C LEU A 303 -13.80 -13.10 39.90
N VAL A 304 -15.11 -13.14 40.12
CA VAL A 304 -16.10 -13.26 39.05
C VAL A 304 -16.09 -12.04 38.12
N ILE A 305 -15.83 -10.85 38.66
CA ILE A 305 -15.77 -9.61 37.84
C ILE A 305 -14.45 -9.57 37.07
N ALA A 306 -13.34 -10.03 37.64
CA ALA A 306 -12.08 -10.17 36.93
C ALA A 306 -12.17 -11.18 35.77
N ASP A 307 -12.87 -12.30 35.96
CA ASP A 307 -13.10 -13.29 34.90
C ASP A 307 -13.98 -12.75 33.77
N ILE A 308 -14.99 -11.94 34.07
CA ILE A 308 -15.82 -11.28 33.04
C ILE A 308 -14.99 -10.25 32.26
N CYS A 309 -14.14 -9.46 32.90
CA CYS A 309 -13.25 -8.53 32.22
C CYS A 309 -12.20 -9.27 31.38
N TYR A 310 -11.62 -10.37 31.86
CA TYR A 310 -10.69 -11.20 31.11
C TYR A 310 -11.33 -11.86 29.89
N SER A 311 -12.58 -12.33 30.02
CA SER A 311 -13.34 -12.89 28.90
C SER A 311 -13.69 -11.85 27.84
N CYS A 312 -13.94 -10.60 28.24
CA CYS A 312 -14.18 -9.50 27.27
C CYS A 312 -12.88 -9.04 26.56
N ILE A 313 -11.74 -9.11 27.22
CA ILE A 313 -10.44 -8.76 26.63
C ILE A 313 -9.89 -9.94 25.79
N GLY A 314 -10.21 -11.18 26.17
CA GLY A 314 -9.79 -12.39 25.46
C GLY A 314 -10.57 -12.70 24.17
N CYS A 315 -11.74 -12.09 23.95
CA CYS A 315 -12.39 -12.09 22.65
C CYS A 315 -11.68 -11.05 21.77
N GLY A 316 -10.58 -11.47 21.14
CA GLY A 316 -9.87 -10.68 20.14
C GLY A 316 -10.84 -10.24 19.06
N VAL A 317 -11.19 -8.97 19.06
CA VAL A 317 -11.89 -8.34 17.94
C VAL A 317 -10.85 -8.05 16.90
N GLU A 318 -10.73 -8.91 15.90
CA GLU A 318 -9.94 -8.61 14.70
C GLU A 318 -10.72 -7.56 13.89
N PHE A 319 -10.19 -6.35 13.86
CA PHE A 319 -10.68 -5.30 12.99
C PHE A 319 -10.03 -5.45 11.61
N GLY A 320 -10.79 -5.89 10.63
CA GLY A 320 -10.41 -5.83 9.22
C GLY A 320 -10.98 -4.57 8.58
N ILE A 321 -10.12 -3.72 8.02
CA ILE A 321 -10.54 -2.59 7.19
C ILE A 321 -10.60 -3.08 5.75
N CYS A 322 -11.79 -3.10 5.16
CA CYS A 322 -11.99 -3.44 3.75
C CYS A 322 -12.42 -2.18 2.99
N ARG A 323 -11.63 -1.79 2.00
CA ARG A 323 -11.95 -0.68 1.09
C ARG A 323 -12.73 -1.23 -0.10
N THR A 324 -14.00 -0.89 -0.22
CA THR A 324 -14.81 -1.19 -1.40
C THR A 324 -15.27 0.11 -2.06
N GLY A 325 -14.75 0.38 -3.27
CA GLY A 325 -15.33 1.35 -4.19
C GLY A 325 -15.55 2.76 -3.65
N GLY A 326 -14.55 3.40 -3.05
CA GLY A 326 -14.63 4.81 -2.64
C GLY A 326 -15.38 5.09 -1.33
N SER A 327 -15.88 4.08 -0.64
CA SER A 327 -16.48 4.17 0.69
C SER A 327 -15.90 3.10 1.60
N TYR A 328 -15.52 3.49 2.81
CA TYR A 328 -15.05 2.55 3.84
C TYR A 328 -16.24 1.86 4.47
N THR A 329 -16.34 0.54 4.32
CA THR A 329 -17.31 -0.28 5.03
C THR A 329 -16.57 -1.12 6.07
N TYR A 330 -16.92 -0.96 7.34
CA TYR A 330 -16.35 -1.74 8.44
C TYR A 330 -17.03 -3.10 8.46
N ALA A 331 -16.29 -4.17 8.21
CA ALA A 331 -16.75 -5.54 8.38
C ALA A 331 -16.17 -6.12 9.67
N PHE A 332 -17.03 -6.48 10.60
CA PHE A 332 -16.67 -7.25 11.78
C PHE A 332 -16.57 -8.72 11.39
N TYR A 333 -15.35 -9.26 11.33
CA TYR A 333 -15.14 -10.71 11.22
C TYR A 333 -14.99 -11.30 12.63
N GLY A 334 -16.07 -11.80 13.19
CA GLY A 334 -16.06 -12.67 14.36
C GLY A 334 -16.01 -14.13 13.91
N ARG A 335 -14.90 -14.83 14.15
CA ARG A 335 -14.90 -16.30 14.20
C ARG A 335 -15.65 -16.71 15.47
N SER A 336 -16.88 -17.04 15.31
CA SER A 336 -17.76 -17.93 16.09
C SER A 336 -19.15 -17.35 16.15
N PHE A 337 -20.09 -18.07 15.56
CA PHE A 337 -21.51 -17.84 15.71
C PHE A 337 -21.91 -17.95 17.19
N LEU A 338 -22.02 -16.83 17.87
CA LEU A 338 -22.89 -16.70 19.04
C LEU A 338 -23.75 -15.46 18.80
N ARG A 339 -24.99 -15.72 18.39
CA ARG A 339 -26.03 -14.71 18.35
C ARG A 339 -26.29 -14.23 19.78
N LEU A 340 -25.63 -13.18 20.21
CA LEU A 340 -26.05 -12.38 21.33
C LEU A 340 -27.01 -11.31 20.80
N ARG A 341 -28.32 -11.56 20.93
CA ARG A 341 -29.35 -10.53 20.86
C ARG A 341 -29.12 -9.59 22.03
N PHE A 342 -28.51 -8.45 21.80
CA PHE A 342 -28.58 -7.33 22.73
C PHE A 342 -29.99 -6.77 22.65
N TRP A 343 -30.82 -7.11 23.62
CA TRP A 343 -32.01 -6.34 23.95
C TRP A 343 -31.52 -5.08 24.66
N ALA A 344 -31.71 -3.94 24.00
CA ALA A 344 -31.65 -2.64 24.66
C ALA A 344 -32.80 -2.60 25.69
N LEU A 345 -32.49 -2.54 26.95
CA LEU A 345 -33.36 -2.04 28.00
C LEU A 345 -32.75 -0.75 28.50
N LEU A 346 -33.26 0.33 27.92
CA LEU A 346 -33.34 1.64 28.56
C LEU A 346 -34.23 1.50 29.79
N PHE A 347 -33.67 1.73 30.96
CA PHE A 347 -34.25 2.48 32.08
C PHE A 347 -33.09 2.78 33.05
#